data_21661afe8c921cf1d711d6709d7035fd
#
_entry.id   21661afe8c921cf1d711d6709d7035fd
#
_cell.length_a   1.000
_cell.length_b   1.000
_cell.length_c   1.000
_cell.angle_alpha   90.00
_cell.angle_beta   90.00
_cell.angle_gamma   90.00
#
_symmetry.space_group_name_H-M   'P 1'
#
loop_
_entity.id
_entity.type
_entity.pdbx_description
1 polymer ?
#
loop_
_entity_poly.entity_id
_entity_poly.type
_entity_poly.pdbx_seq_one_letter_code
_entity_poly.pdbx_strand_id
1 'polypeptide(L)'
;MMPKRPDLDTCLLEYGQKQEGRKGFFNSWVIESLVEDDVLVVDLFDKVYEGTFVGGNLSTAVSRRTKQGGQVIWGGIRDVQQVMEITNIQTYYRGNDPTPIRDVTMTGFNTPARIGGAICLPGDVVLGTPAGIIFVPPHLAEECCVKAEKVNLRDRFGLLRLREGTYTTAQIDSLWTDAIWADFHTWRADNTPDEYKHLDWSGEQEEVRKRQAGQPTTM
;
A
#
# COMPACT_ATOMS: atom_id res chain seq x y z
N MET A 1 14.58 4.33 -10.29
CA MET A 1 15.90 3.83 -10.78
C MET A 1 15.80 3.39 -12.22
N MET A 2 16.94 3.29 -12.93
CA MET A 2 17.06 2.73 -14.28
C MET A 2 18.36 1.92 -14.39
N PRO A 3 18.55 1.11 -15.47
CA PRO A 3 19.86 0.52 -15.78
C PRO A 3 20.97 1.56 -15.83
N LYS A 4 22.17 1.16 -15.48
CA LYS A 4 23.30 2.07 -15.28
C LYS A 4 23.60 2.96 -16.49
N ARG A 5 23.75 4.23 -16.21
CA ARG A 5 24.24 5.27 -17.10
C ARG A 5 25.48 5.92 -16.46
N PRO A 6 26.68 5.45 -16.79
CA PRO A 6 27.92 5.89 -16.13
C PRO A 6 28.16 7.40 -16.20
N ASP A 7 27.76 8.03 -17.29
CA ASP A 7 27.83 9.48 -17.49
C ASP A 7 26.96 10.25 -16.47
N LEU A 8 25.73 9.77 -16.23
CA LEU A 8 24.82 10.37 -15.24
C LEU A 8 25.24 10.03 -13.81
N ASP A 9 25.67 8.80 -13.54
CA ASP A 9 26.14 8.39 -12.21
C ASP A 9 27.27 9.27 -11.72
N THR A 10 28.28 9.51 -12.57
CA THR A 10 29.40 10.36 -12.21
C THR A 10 28.94 11.77 -11.85
N CYS A 11 28.11 12.38 -12.69
CA CYS A 11 27.58 13.72 -12.44
C CYS A 11 26.74 13.78 -11.14
N LEU A 12 25.85 12.82 -10.91
CA LEU A 12 24.99 12.80 -9.73
C LEU A 12 25.78 12.55 -8.45
N LEU A 13 26.72 11.60 -8.48
CA LEU A 13 27.59 11.31 -7.32
C LEU A 13 28.50 12.50 -6.99
N GLU A 14 29.13 13.10 -7.99
CA GLU A 14 29.96 14.27 -7.77
C GLU A 14 29.17 15.46 -7.23
N TYR A 15 28.02 15.75 -7.80
CA TYR A 15 27.16 16.81 -7.31
C TYR A 15 26.70 16.55 -5.86
N GLY A 16 26.13 15.39 -5.60
CA GLY A 16 25.65 15.05 -4.26
C GLY A 16 26.75 15.04 -3.21
N GLN A 17 27.91 14.46 -3.53
CA GLN A 17 29.01 14.37 -2.56
C GLN A 17 29.77 15.68 -2.39
N LYS A 18 30.10 16.38 -3.50
CA LYS A 18 30.96 17.58 -3.46
C LYS A 18 30.17 18.86 -3.21
N GLN A 19 28.95 18.99 -3.75
CA GLN A 19 28.18 20.23 -3.63
C GLN A 19 27.18 20.15 -2.44
N GLU A 20 26.53 19.01 -2.25
CA GLU A 20 25.55 18.85 -1.18
C GLU A 20 26.12 18.17 0.09
N GLY A 21 27.36 17.70 0.05
CA GLY A 21 28.01 17.04 1.20
C GLY A 21 27.39 15.70 1.59
N ARG A 22 26.64 15.07 0.69
CA ARG A 22 25.99 13.77 0.96
C ARG A 22 27.02 12.67 1.09
N LYS A 23 26.77 11.72 2.01
CA LYS A 23 27.64 10.57 2.24
C LYS A 23 26.99 9.29 1.72
N GLY A 24 27.81 8.35 1.28
CA GLY A 24 27.37 7.04 0.81
C GLY A 24 26.80 7.06 -0.62
N PHE A 25 25.96 6.12 -0.92
CA PHE A 25 25.34 5.91 -2.23
C PHE A 25 23.89 6.43 -2.25
N PHE A 26 23.29 6.45 -3.43
CA PHE A 26 21.93 6.93 -3.69
C PHE A 26 20.87 6.37 -2.71
N ASN A 27 20.92 5.07 -2.40
CA ASN A 27 19.98 4.46 -1.47
C ASN A 27 20.11 5.05 -0.05
N SER A 28 21.33 5.33 0.41
CA SER A 28 21.53 6.00 1.69
C SER A 28 20.94 7.41 1.68
N TRP A 29 21.10 8.16 0.60
CA TRP A 29 20.57 9.53 0.50
C TRP A 29 19.07 9.58 0.61
N VAL A 30 18.37 8.65 -0.06
CA VAL A 30 16.90 8.53 0.03
C VAL A 30 16.48 8.18 1.46
N ILE A 31 17.13 7.18 2.06
CA ILE A 31 16.78 6.73 3.41
C ILE A 31 17.04 7.84 4.44
N GLU A 32 18.13 8.60 4.29
CA GLU A 32 18.44 9.72 5.17
C GLU A 32 17.41 10.88 5.09
N SER A 33 16.61 10.96 4.04
CA SER A 33 15.55 11.97 3.89
C SER A 33 14.21 11.57 4.48
N LEU A 34 14.02 10.28 4.86
CA LEU A 34 12.78 9.78 5.43
C LEU A 34 12.48 10.42 6.79
N VAL A 35 11.19 10.63 7.04
CA VAL A 35 10.65 11.10 8.31
C VAL A 35 9.65 10.09 8.88
N GLU A 36 9.11 10.38 10.06
CA GLU A 36 8.12 9.56 10.74
C GLU A 36 6.91 9.30 9.84
N ASP A 37 6.43 8.06 9.84
CA ASP A 37 5.29 7.53 9.06
C ASP A 37 5.50 7.48 7.53
N ASP A 38 6.68 7.84 7.02
CA ASP A 38 6.97 7.64 5.61
C ASP A 38 7.02 6.14 5.26
N VAL A 39 6.59 5.83 4.04
CA VAL A 39 6.84 4.54 3.40
C VAL A 39 7.83 4.74 2.25
N LEU A 40 8.96 4.03 2.32
CA LEU A 40 9.95 4.02 1.26
C LEU A 40 9.44 3.19 0.07
N VAL A 41 9.15 3.82 -1.06
CA VAL A 41 8.70 3.15 -2.29
C VAL A 41 9.77 3.26 -3.37
N VAL A 42 10.26 2.12 -3.86
CA VAL A 42 11.38 2.05 -4.81
C VAL A 42 11.01 1.29 -6.07
N ASP A 43 11.02 1.99 -7.21
CA ASP A 43 11.03 1.34 -8.52
C ASP A 43 12.48 0.98 -8.90
N LEU A 44 12.80 -0.31 -8.87
CA LEU A 44 14.07 -0.87 -9.29
C LEU A 44 13.92 -1.67 -10.60
N PHE A 45 12.95 -1.32 -11.42
CA PHE A 45 12.62 -1.96 -12.71
C PHE A 45 12.61 -3.50 -12.65
N ASP A 46 12.14 -4.06 -11.52
CA ASP A 46 12.07 -5.52 -11.23
C ASP A 46 13.44 -6.22 -11.12
N LYS A 47 14.52 -5.47 -10.97
CA LYS A 47 15.86 -6.05 -10.82
C LYS A 47 16.02 -6.69 -9.45
N VAL A 48 16.29 -8.01 -9.41
CA VAL A 48 16.57 -8.80 -8.20
C VAL A 48 18.05 -9.09 -8.08
N TYR A 49 18.65 -9.78 -9.08
CA TYR A 49 20.08 -10.05 -9.11
C TYR A 49 20.88 -8.73 -9.18
N GLU A 50 21.81 -8.55 -8.25
CA GLU A 50 22.53 -7.29 -8.09
C GLU A 50 21.61 -6.05 -8.00
N GLY A 51 20.36 -6.28 -7.59
CA GLY A 51 19.30 -5.28 -7.49
C GLY A 51 18.76 -5.12 -6.08
N THR A 52 19.58 -5.36 -5.06
CA THR A 52 19.14 -5.32 -3.66
C THR A 52 19.27 -3.91 -3.10
N PHE A 53 18.17 -3.17 -3.10
CA PHE A 53 18.15 -1.76 -2.65
C PHE A 53 18.50 -1.63 -1.17
N VAL A 54 17.96 -2.51 -0.34
CA VAL A 54 18.21 -2.56 1.10
C VAL A 54 18.72 -3.93 1.54
N GLY A 55 19.36 -3.95 2.70
CA GLY A 55 19.68 -5.12 3.50
C GLY A 55 19.45 -4.79 4.96
N GLY A 56 19.96 -5.59 5.89
CA GLY A 56 19.75 -5.41 7.33
C GLY A 56 20.00 -4.00 7.85
N ASN A 57 21.17 -3.43 7.55
CA ASN A 57 21.54 -2.09 8.02
C ASN A 57 20.61 -0.98 7.50
N LEU A 58 20.30 -1.00 6.20
CA LEU A 58 19.48 0.05 5.59
C LEU A 58 18.02 -0.09 6.00
N SER A 59 17.49 -1.30 6.12
CA SER A 59 16.15 -1.54 6.64
C SER A 59 16.02 -1.12 8.12
N THR A 60 17.05 -1.32 8.93
CA THR A 60 17.12 -0.80 10.30
C THR A 60 17.09 0.73 10.32
N ALA A 61 17.78 1.39 9.37
CA ALA A 61 17.73 2.84 9.25
C ALA A 61 16.34 3.33 8.83
N VAL A 62 15.67 2.66 7.89
CA VAL A 62 14.27 2.94 7.52
C VAL A 62 13.37 2.83 8.74
N SER A 63 13.41 1.68 9.44
CA SER A 63 12.62 1.42 10.64
C SER A 63 12.77 2.51 11.71
N ARG A 64 14.01 2.93 11.98
CA ARG A 64 14.30 3.98 12.97
C ARG A 64 13.73 5.34 12.57
N ARG A 65 13.79 5.69 11.27
CA ARG A 65 13.33 6.98 10.78
C ARG A 65 11.83 7.06 10.66
N THR A 66 11.22 6.02 10.12
CA THR A 66 9.80 6.01 9.83
C THR A 66 8.94 5.55 11.02
N LYS A 67 9.56 4.95 12.03
CA LYS A 67 8.91 4.39 13.24
C LYS A 67 7.89 3.30 12.93
N GLN A 68 6.80 3.62 12.23
CA GLN A 68 5.72 2.70 11.87
C GLN A 68 5.46 2.64 10.36
N GLY A 69 6.31 3.26 9.56
CA GLY A 69 6.22 3.23 8.11
C GLY A 69 6.53 1.84 7.54
N GLY A 70 7.13 1.83 6.37
CA GLY A 70 7.45 0.57 5.71
C GLY A 70 8.37 0.77 4.52
N GLN A 71 8.59 -0.33 3.79
CA GLN A 71 9.36 -0.28 2.55
C GLN A 71 8.77 -1.22 1.49
N VAL A 72 8.63 -0.67 0.29
CA VAL A 72 8.13 -1.36 -0.90
C VAL A 72 9.19 -1.28 -1.97
N ILE A 73 9.80 -2.42 -2.30
CA ILE A 73 10.92 -2.49 -3.24
C ILE A 73 10.49 -3.30 -4.47
N TRP A 74 10.25 -2.62 -5.59
CA TRP A 74 10.02 -3.30 -6.86
C TRP A 74 11.34 -3.77 -7.45
N GLY A 75 11.95 -4.72 -6.75
CA GLY A 75 13.27 -5.27 -6.99
C GLY A 75 13.69 -6.19 -5.86
N GLY A 76 15.00 -6.31 -5.62
CA GLY A 76 15.57 -7.19 -4.62
C GLY A 76 15.85 -6.56 -3.26
N ILE A 77 15.93 -7.43 -2.24
CA ILE A 77 16.53 -7.16 -0.93
C ILE A 77 17.60 -8.21 -0.63
N ARG A 78 18.47 -7.92 0.33
CA ARG A 78 19.42 -8.89 0.89
C ARG A 78 19.26 -9.00 2.41
N ASP A 79 20.04 -9.87 3.04
CA ASP A 79 20.06 -10.04 4.49
C ASP A 79 18.66 -10.32 5.09
N VAL A 80 17.89 -11.18 4.41
CA VAL A 80 16.44 -11.39 4.67
C VAL A 80 16.18 -11.71 6.13
N GLN A 81 17.01 -12.53 6.78
CA GLN A 81 16.86 -12.87 8.20
C GLN A 81 16.87 -11.63 9.08
N GLN A 82 17.85 -10.73 8.88
CA GLN A 82 17.95 -9.48 9.63
C GLN A 82 16.77 -8.54 9.34
N VAL A 83 16.31 -8.50 8.10
CA VAL A 83 15.14 -7.69 7.71
C VAL A 83 13.87 -8.22 8.38
N MET A 84 13.69 -9.53 8.47
CA MET A 84 12.52 -10.15 9.10
C MET A 84 12.49 -9.99 10.63
N GLU A 85 13.62 -9.73 11.27
CA GLU A 85 13.71 -9.42 12.69
C GLU A 85 13.20 -8.00 13.03
N ILE A 86 13.06 -7.13 12.04
CA ILE A 86 12.53 -5.77 12.20
C ILE A 86 11.00 -5.85 12.22
N THR A 87 10.39 -5.68 13.39
CA THR A 87 8.96 -5.97 13.60
C THR A 87 8.05 -4.74 13.52
N ASN A 88 8.60 -3.54 13.52
CA ASN A 88 7.81 -2.30 13.52
C ASN A 88 7.56 -1.73 12.13
N ILE A 89 8.14 -2.30 11.06
CA ILE A 89 7.85 -1.95 9.67
C ILE A 89 7.52 -3.21 8.86
N GLN A 90 6.79 -3.02 7.76
CA GLN A 90 6.55 -4.08 6.78
C GLN A 90 7.48 -3.90 5.58
N THR A 91 7.96 -5.03 5.04
CA THR A 91 8.84 -5.05 3.87
C THR A 91 8.22 -5.84 2.74
N TYR A 92 7.93 -5.19 1.63
CA TYR A 92 7.43 -5.80 0.40
C TYR A 92 8.52 -5.75 -0.68
N TYR A 93 8.76 -6.88 -1.33
CA TYR A 93 9.84 -6.99 -2.33
C TYR A 93 9.55 -8.08 -3.37
N ARG A 94 10.26 -8.05 -4.50
CA ARG A 94 10.09 -9.03 -5.57
C ARG A 94 10.87 -10.31 -5.35
N GLY A 95 12.03 -10.20 -4.76
CA GLY A 95 12.91 -11.34 -4.50
C GLY A 95 14.11 -10.96 -3.66
N ASN A 96 14.96 -11.92 -3.37
CA ASN A 96 16.16 -11.71 -2.60
C ASN A 96 17.40 -12.21 -3.34
N ASP A 97 18.52 -11.55 -3.11
CA ASP A 97 19.82 -11.90 -3.65
C ASP A 97 20.90 -11.46 -2.66
N PRO A 98 21.98 -12.22 -2.46
CA PRO A 98 23.02 -11.87 -1.49
C PRO A 98 23.93 -10.72 -1.94
N THR A 99 23.87 -10.33 -3.20
CA THR A 99 24.76 -9.30 -3.77
C THR A 99 24.31 -7.88 -3.38
N PRO A 100 25.23 -6.93 -3.31
CA PRO A 100 24.86 -5.50 -3.19
C PRO A 100 24.25 -4.97 -4.50
N ILE A 101 23.58 -3.82 -4.38
CA ILE A 101 23.05 -3.13 -5.55
C ILE A 101 24.18 -2.71 -6.51
N ARG A 102 24.04 -3.05 -7.79
CA ARG A 102 24.98 -2.70 -8.87
C ARG A 102 24.23 -2.36 -10.14
N ASP A 103 24.94 -1.68 -11.02
CA ASP A 103 24.51 -1.38 -12.39
C ASP A 103 23.13 -0.73 -12.47
N VAL A 104 22.89 0.22 -11.55
CA VAL A 104 21.71 1.06 -11.52
C VAL A 104 22.12 2.53 -11.39
N THR A 105 21.30 3.41 -11.94
CA THR A 105 21.40 4.85 -11.80
C THR A 105 20.13 5.39 -11.16
N MET A 106 20.26 6.31 -10.20
CA MET A 106 19.12 6.99 -9.60
C MET A 106 18.56 8.01 -10.60
N THR A 107 17.27 7.88 -10.95
CA THR A 107 16.61 8.82 -11.87
C THR A 107 15.94 9.97 -11.15
N GLY A 108 15.72 9.84 -9.86
CA GLY A 108 15.10 10.86 -9.01
C GLY A 108 14.72 10.28 -7.66
N PHE A 109 14.39 11.15 -6.73
CA PHE A 109 13.69 10.77 -5.52
C PHE A 109 12.60 11.82 -5.19
N ASN A 110 11.56 11.44 -4.45
CA ASN A 110 10.28 12.16 -4.39
C ASN A 110 9.69 12.42 -5.80
N THR A 111 9.70 11.39 -6.62
CA THR A 111 9.16 11.37 -7.99
C THR A 111 8.24 10.18 -8.15
N PRO A 112 7.37 10.15 -9.18
CA PRO A 112 6.53 8.99 -9.45
C PRO A 112 7.33 7.70 -9.54
N ALA A 113 6.88 6.64 -8.86
CA ALA A 113 7.48 5.31 -8.87
C ALA A 113 6.49 4.29 -9.45
N ARG A 114 6.96 3.45 -10.37
CA ARG A 114 6.17 2.35 -10.92
C ARG A 114 6.40 1.09 -10.10
N ILE A 115 5.35 0.55 -9.54
CA ILE A 115 5.37 -0.69 -8.76
C ILE A 115 4.45 -1.71 -9.46
N GLY A 116 5.05 -2.61 -10.23
CA GLY A 116 4.28 -3.49 -11.12
C GLY A 116 3.50 -2.72 -12.18
N GLY A 117 2.18 -2.87 -12.16
CA GLY A 117 1.26 -2.14 -13.03
C GLY A 117 0.71 -0.86 -12.42
N ALA A 118 1.06 -0.52 -11.17
CA ALA A 118 0.57 0.67 -10.48
C ALA A 118 1.62 1.78 -10.45
N ILE A 119 1.16 3.01 -10.27
CA ILE A 119 2.00 4.19 -10.05
C ILE A 119 1.76 4.68 -8.62
N CYS A 120 2.84 4.90 -7.89
CA CYS A 120 2.84 5.59 -6.61
C CYS A 120 3.36 7.01 -6.81
N LEU A 121 2.61 7.98 -6.35
CA LEU A 121 3.05 9.38 -6.31
C LEU A 121 3.58 9.72 -4.91
N PRO A 122 4.52 10.67 -4.80
CA PRO A 122 4.92 11.18 -3.50
C PRO A 122 3.72 11.74 -2.72
N GLY A 123 3.56 11.26 -1.48
CA GLY A 123 2.43 11.63 -0.62
C GLY A 123 1.22 10.71 -0.70
N ASP A 124 1.21 9.70 -1.59
CA ASP A 124 0.17 8.67 -1.55
C ASP A 124 0.20 7.89 -0.24
N VAL A 125 -0.97 7.58 0.28
CA VAL A 125 -1.13 6.66 1.41
C VAL A 125 -0.88 5.24 0.93
N VAL A 126 -0.01 4.52 1.62
CA VAL A 126 0.34 3.14 1.27
C VAL A 126 -0.36 2.17 2.21
N LEU A 127 -1.27 1.36 1.70
CA LEU A 127 -1.85 0.25 2.44
C LEU A 127 -1.25 -1.06 1.95
N GLY A 128 -0.51 -1.72 2.83
CA GLY A 128 0.09 -3.02 2.60
C GLY A 128 -0.58 -4.12 3.41
N THR A 129 -0.93 -5.22 2.76
CA THR A 129 -1.53 -6.41 3.38
C THR A 129 -0.85 -7.67 2.83
N PRO A 130 -1.09 -8.87 3.41
CA PRO A 130 -0.63 -10.12 2.80
C PRO A 130 -1.14 -10.35 1.37
N ALA A 131 -2.25 -9.73 0.97
CA ALA A 131 -2.81 -9.83 -0.37
C ALA A 131 -2.13 -8.90 -1.39
N GLY A 132 -1.39 -7.88 -0.93
CA GLY A 132 -0.71 -6.94 -1.80
C GLY A 132 -0.68 -5.52 -1.25
N ILE A 133 -0.38 -4.57 -2.14
CA ILE A 133 -0.21 -3.16 -1.81
C ILE A 133 -1.12 -2.34 -2.70
N ILE A 134 -1.75 -1.33 -2.11
CA ILE A 134 -2.45 -0.28 -2.85
C ILE A 134 -1.91 1.09 -2.47
N PHE A 135 -1.91 1.99 -3.43
CA PHE A 135 -1.57 3.41 -3.27
C PHE A 135 -2.84 4.22 -3.36
N VAL A 136 -3.12 5.00 -2.34
CA VAL A 136 -4.35 5.78 -2.23
C VAL A 136 -3.98 7.27 -2.25
N PRO A 137 -4.44 8.04 -3.25
CA PRO A 137 -4.26 9.48 -3.25
C PRO A 137 -4.80 10.12 -1.97
N PRO A 138 -4.07 11.06 -1.32
CA PRO A 138 -4.45 11.58 -0.01
C PRO A 138 -5.87 12.13 0.08
N HIS A 139 -6.35 12.77 -0.98
CA HIS A 139 -7.69 13.34 -1.04
C HIS A 139 -8.83 12.29 -1.07
N LEU A 140 -8.51 11.01 -1.33
CA LEU A 140 -9.45 9.90 -1.31
C LEU A 140 -9.34 9.04 -0.05
N ALA A 141 -8.36 9.27 0.80
CA ALA A 141 -8.05 8.39 1.93
C ALA A 141 -9.22 8.26 2.90
N GLU A 142 -9.84 9.37 3.30
CA GLU A 142 -10.98 9.36 4.22
C GLU A 142 -12.18 8.61 3.62
N GLU A 143 -12.51 8.88 2.35
CA GLU A 143 -13.60 8.19 1.66
C GLU A 143 -13.34 6.68 1.54
N CYS A 144 -12.09 6.29 1.24
CA CYS A 144 -11.68 4.89 1.20
C CYS A 144 -11.83 4.20 2.57
N CYS A 145 -11.45 4.88 3.66
CA CYS A 145 -11.63 4.34 5.01
C CYS A 145 -13.11 4.10 5.34
N VAL A 146 -13.96 5.10 5.13
CA VAL A 146 -15.41 4.99 5.40
C VAL A 146 -16.05 3.87 4.55
N LYS A 147 -15.70 3.80 3.27
CA LYS A 147 -16.19 2.71 2.39
C LYS A 147 -15.70 1.34 2.85
N ALA A 148 -14.43 1.22 3.25
CA ALA A 148 -13.87 -0.04 3.73
C ALA A 148 -14.57 -0.51 5.03
N GLU A 149 -14.85 0.38 5.96
CA GLU A 149 -15.58 0.07 7.19
C GLU A 149 -16.99 -0.44 6.90
N LYS A 150 -17.70 0.21 5.97
CA LYS A 150 -19.01 -0.26 5.51
C LYS A 150 -18.94 -1.64 4.85
N VAL A 151 -17.97 -1.86 3.97
CA VAL A 151 -17.76 -3.18 3.34
C VAL A 151 -17.47 -4.23 4.40
N ASN A 152 -16.55 -3.97 5.34
CA ASN A 152 -16.24 -4.90 6.42
C ASN A 152 -17.47 -5.32 7.23
N LEU A 153 -18.38 -4.39 7.54
CA LEU A 153 -19.59 -4.72 8.30
C LEU A 153 -20.55 -5.56 7.46
N ARG A 154 -20.70 -5.24 6.17
CA ARG A 154 -21.50 -6.04 5.23
C ARG A 154 -20.94 -7.46 5.06
N ASP A 155 -19.63 -7.59 4.97
CA ASP A 155 -18.95 -8.87 4.84
C ASP A 155 -19.15 -9.74 6.09
N ARG A 156 -19.05 -9.16 7.29
CA ARG A 156 -19.37 -9.88 8.54
C ARG A 156 -20.78 -10.45 8.54
N PHE A 157 -21.76 -9.66 8.12
CA PHE A 157 -23.14 -10.11 7.95
C PHE A 157 -23.27 -11.20 6.90
N GLY A 158 -22.72 -10.97 5.70
CA GLY A 158 -22.77 -11.92 4.59
C GLY A 158 -22.17 -13.27 4.95
N LEU A 159 -20.97 -13.27 5.54
CA LEU A 159 -20.30 -14.49 5.99
C LEU A 159 -21.12 -15.24 7.07
N LEU A 160 -21.76 -14.53 7.99
CA LEU A 160 -22.63 -15.13 8.98
C LEU A 160 -23.83 -15.81 8.32
N ARG A 161 -24.55 -15.11 7.46
CA ARG A 161 -25.73 -15.63 6.77
C ARG A 161 -25.45 -16.81 5.84
N LEU A 162 -24.24 -16.81 5.21
CA LEU A 162 -23.77 -17.96 4.43
C LEU A 162 -23.50 -19.18 5.31
N ARG A 163 -22.87 -18.98 6.49
CA ARG A 163 -22.65 -20.08 7.46
C ARG A 163 -23.95 -20.68 8.00
N GLU A 164 -24.94 -19.85 8.20
CA GLU A 164 -26.28 -20.26 8.65
C GLU A 164 -27.11 -20.89 7.52
N GLY A 165 -26.70 -20.76 6.26
CA GLY A 165 -27.45 -21.21 5.09
C GLY A 165 -28.70 -20.37 4.80
N THR A 166 -28.79 -19.16 5.36
CA THR A 166 -29.95 -18.25 5.18
C THR A 166 -29.97 -17.70 3.74
N TYR A 167 -28.85 -17.40 3.18
CA TYR A 167 -28.68 -16.92 1.80
C TYR A 167 -27.65 -17.76 1.05
N THR A 168 -27.77 -17.75 -0.29
CA THR A 168 -26.79 -18.34 -1.19
C THR A 168 -25.66 -17.35 -1.49
N THR A 169 -24.51 -17.86 -1.97
CA THR A 169 -23.40 -17.03 -2.43
C THR A 169 -23.84 -16.03 -3.51
N ALA A 170 -24.66 -16.49 -4.47
CA ALA A 170 -25.19 -15.62 -5.52
C ALA A 170 -26.03 -14.44 -4.98
N GLN A 171 -26.72 -14.62 -3.87
CA GLN A 171 -27.51 -13.57 -3.23
C GLN A 171 -26.62 -12.57 -2.47
N ILE A 172 -25.58 -13.05 -1.79
CA ILE A 172 -24.69 -12.21 -1.01
C ILE A 172 -23.71 -11.45 -1.91
N ASP A 173 -23.18 -12.08 -2.97
CA ASP A 173 -22.21 -11.51 -3.88
C ASP A 173 -22.84 -10.65 -5.00
N SER A 174 -24.17 -10.52 -5.03
CA SER A 174 -24.89 -9.65 -5.95
C SER A 174 -25.36 -8.35 -5.29
N LEU A 175 -26.09 -7.54 -6.06
CA LEU A 175 -26.80 -6.39 -5.50
C LEU A 175 -27.91 -6.90 -4.58
N TRP A 176 -27.87 -6.51 -3.32
CA TRP A 176 -28.81 -6.98 -2.32
C TRP A 176 -30.24 -6.51 -2.60
N THR A 177 -31.19 -7.41 -2.44
CA THR A 177 -32.62 -7.11 -2.45
C THR A 177 -33.02 -6.30 -1.20
N ASP A 178 -34.19 -5.68 -1.25
CA ASP A 178 -34.73 -4.98 -0.08
C ASP A 178 -34.90 -5.91 1.15
N ALA A 179 -35.18 -7.19 0.93
CA ALA A 179 -35.27 -8.18 2.01
C ALA A 179 -33.91 -8.41 2.68
N ILE A 180 -32.82 -8.51 1.91
CA ILE A 180 -31.48 -8.68 2.46
C ILE A 180 -31.05 -7.41 3.20
N TRP A 181 -31.36 -6.23 2.66
CA TRP A 181 -31.11 -4.97 3.33
C TRP A 181 -31.86 -4.85 4.66
N ALA A 182 -33.13 -5.25 4.70
CA ALA A 182 -33.92 -5.24 5.93
C ALA A 182 -33.34 -6.17 7.00
N ASP A 183 -32.90 -7.38 6.60
CA ASP A 183 -32.23 -8.33 7.50
C ASP A 183 -30.89 -7.75 8.01
N PHE A 184 -30.08 -7.16 7.11
CA PHE A 184 -28.84 -6.50 7.50
C PHE A 184 -29.08 -5.37 8.51
N HIS A 185 -30.08 -4.51 8.29
CA HIS A 185 -30.39 -3.42 9.21
C HIS A 185 -30.86 -3.92 10.57
N THR A 186 -31.63 -5.03 10.61
CA THR A 186 -32.00 -5.68 11.86
C THR A 186 -30.80 -6.26 12.58
N TRP A 187 -29.95 -7.00 11.85
CA TRP A 187 -28.77 -7.62 12.42
C TRP A 187 -27.75 -6.58 12.94
N ARG A 188 -27.50 -5.51 12.19
CA ARG A 188 -26.51 -4.50 12.56
C ARG A 188 -26.90 -3.70 13.81
N ALA A 189 -28.19 -3.61 14.14
CA ALA A 189 -28.63 -2.87 15.33
C ALA A 189 -27.97 -3.41 16.60
N ASP A 190 -27.77 -4.73 16.68
CA ASP A 190 -27.18 -5.40 17.84
C ASP A 190 -25.71 -5.83 17.63
N ASN A 191 -25.22 -5.82 16.38
CA ASN A 191 -23.91 -6.39 16.03
C ASN A 191 -22.91 -5.38 15.46
N THR A 192 -23.25 -4.09 15.42
CA THR A 192 -22.31 -3.05 14.98
C THR A 192 -21.32 -2.75 16.11
N PRO A 193 -20.00 -2.94 15.90
CA PRO A 193 -18.98 -2.52 16.83
C PRO A 193 -19.07 -1.01 17.13
N ASP A 194 -18.67 -0.59 18.32
CA ASP A 194 -18.72 0.81 18.73
C ASP A 194 -17.97 1.74 17.77
N GLU A 195 -16.85 1.27 17.24
CA GLU A 195 -16.02 1.96 16.25
C GLU A 195 -16.74 2.25 14.92
N TYR A 196 -17.79 1.47 14.55
CA TYR A 196 -18.55 1.62 13.30
C TYR A 196 -19.93 2.24 13.50
N LYS A 197 -20.31 2.65 14.71
CA LYS A 197 -21.63 3.24 14.99
C LYS A 197 -21.83 4.61 14.33
N HIS A 198 -20.75 5.29 13.99
CA HIS A 198 -20.77 6.57 13.30
C HIS A 198 -21.14 6.49 11.81
N LEU A 199 -21.14 5.29 11.21
CA LEU A 199 -21.38 5.10 9.78
C LEU A 199 -22.81 5.43 9.39
N ASP A 200 -22.97 6.37 8.45
CA ASP A 200 -24.26 6.68 7.83
C ASP A 200 -24.58 5.70 6.71
N TRP A 201 -25.75 5.06 6.81
CA TRP A 201 -26.26 4.06 5.87
C TRP A 201 -27.43 4.56 5.03
N SER A 202 -27.84 5.83 5.16
CA SER A 202 -29.04 6.38 4.54
C SER A 202 -29.05 6.34 3.02
N GLY A 203 -27.87 6.46 2.39
CA GLY A 203 -27.71 6.49 0.93
C GLY A 203 -27.50 5.13 0.26
N GLU A 204 -27.05 4.11 1.00
CA GLU A 204 -26.56 2.85 0.42
C GLU A 204 -27.67 2.07 -0.33
N GLN A 205 -28.82 1.91 0.26
CA GLN A 205 -29.93 1.18 -0.33
C GLN A 205 -30.52 1.90 -1.56
N GLU A 206 -30.57 3.22 -1.52
CA GLU A 206 -31.04 4.03 -2.64
C GLU A 206 -30.05 3.98 -3.83
N GLU A 207 -28.76 4.01 -3.57
CA GLU A 207 -27.73 3.85 -4.59
C GLU A 207 -27.83 2.48 -5.28
N VAL A 208 -28.06 1.41 -4.51
CA VAL A 208 -28.28 0.08 -5.07
C VAL A 208 -29.54 0.04 -5.96
N ARG A 209 -30.63 0.65 -5.54
CA ARG A 209 -31.85 0.75 -6.35
C ARG A 209 -31.63 1.52 -7.67
N LYS A 210 -30.84 2.60 -7.63
CA LYS A 210 -30.46 3.36 -8.84
C LYS A 210 -29.64 2.49 -9.81
N ARG A 211 -28.67 1.73 -9.29
CA ARG A 211 -27.87 0.79 -10.11
C ARG A 211 -28.75 -0.31 -10.73
N GLN A 212 -29.68 -0.87 -9.98
CA GLN A 212 -30.63 -1.86 -10.52
C GLN A 212 -31.55 -1.28 -11.60
N ALA A 213 -31.88 0.01 -11.50
CA ALA A 213 -32.70 0.71 -12.48
C ALA A 213 -31.89 1.23 -13.70
N GLY A 214 -30.57 0.97 -13.78
CA GLY A 214 -29.71 1.45 -14.86
C GLY A 214 -29.48 2.98 -14.87
N GLN A 215 -29.71 3.64 -13.74
CA GLN A 215 -29.50 5.08 -13.61
C GLN A 215 -28.03 5.39 -13.27
N PRO A 216 -27.48 6.53 -13.74
CA PRO A 216 -26.11 6.92 -13.39
C PRO A 216 -25.99 7.13 -11.88
N THR A 217 -25.01 6.45 -11.27
CA THR A 217 -24.64 6.66 -9.86
C THR A 217 -23.57 7.74 -9.78
N THR A 218 -23.66 8.63 -8.83
CA THR A 218 -22.56 9.52 -8.44
C THR A 218 -21.38 8.68 -7.95
N MET A 219 -20.21 8.83 -8.63
CA MET A 219 -18.96 8.29 -8.10
C MET A 219 -18.53 9.10 -6.91
#